data_ff5c7f221850fe621d7cf118b09303e4
#
_entry.id   ff5c7f221850fe621d7cf118b09303e4
#
_cell.length_a   1.000
_cell.length_b   1.000
_cell.length_c   1.000
_cell.angle_alpha   90.00
_cell.angle_beta   90.00
_cell.angle_gamma   90.00
#
_symmetry.space_group_name_H-M   'P 1'
#
loop_
_entity.id
_entity.type
_entity.pdbx_description
1 polymer ?
#
loop_
_entity_poly.entity_id
_entity_poly.type
_entity_poly.pdbx_seq_one_letter_code
_entity_poly.pdbx_strand_id
1 'polypeptide(L)'
;ESFHKVSHCLIILKGNKLENVKYIKSHSHAIGQCHDKINKYKLMPIIETDTAGAARKLSEEKNMNSAVIASELAAKIYGLEVIEKNFEDISGNTTRFLIMSSDNKDLTIFDEKKKYITTCIFKLKSLPAALYNSLGGFATHNVNLTKLESFTVNNTFDQALFYLDIEGHFNDPRISAALEVLKKNTESLDILGVYQASNYRNKD
;
A
#
# COMPACT_ATOMS: atom_id res chain seq x y z
N GLU A 1 12.07 1.28 -1.86
CA GLU A 1 10.64 0.99 -2.12
C GLU A 1 10.44 0.22 -3.42
N SER A 2 9.38 -0.58 -3.48
CA SER A 2 8.95 -1.31 -4.68
C SER A 2 7.44 -1.16 -4.85
N PHE A 3 6.99 -1.07 -6.08
CA PHE A 3 5.57 -0.96 -6.43
C PHE A 3 5.12 -2.18 -7.20
N HIS A 4 3.98 -2.73 -6.82
CA HIS A 4 3.36 -3.86 -7.48
C HIS A 4 1.93 -3.52 -7.89
N LYS A 5 1.68 -3.54 -9.20
CA LYS A 5 0.31 -3.36 -9.72
C LYS A 5 -0.50 -4.60 -9.39
N VAL A 6 -1.59 -4.42 -8.67
CA VAL A 6 -2.54 -5.49 -8.37
C VAL A 6 -3.39 -5.76 -9.61
N SER A 7 -3.44 -7.02 -10.02
CA SER A 7 -4.34 -7.49 -11.08
C SER A 7 -5.05 -8.74 -10.58
N HIS A 8 -6.35 -8.66 -10.50
CA HIS A 8 -7.19 -9.76 -10.08
C HIS A 8 -7.62 -10.60 -11.29
N CYS A 9 -7.71 -11.90 -11.08
CA CYS A 9 -8.26 -12.83 -12.08
C CYS A 9 -9.46 -13.57 -11.49
N LEU A 10 -10.47 -13.81 -12.31
CA LEU A 10 -11.51 -14.80 -12.04
C LEU A 10 -10.94 -16.18 -12.40
N ILE A 11 -10.90 -17.08 -11.44
CA ILE A 11 -10.19 -18.34 -11.54
C ILE A 11 -11.12 -19.48 -11.12
N ILE A 12 -11.11 -20.58 -11.87
CA ILE A 12 -11.87 -21.79 -11.60
C ILE A 12 -10.99 -23.04 -11.65
N LEU A 13 -11.53 -24.18 -11.30
CA LEU A 13 -10.89 -25.47 -11.53
C LEU A 13 -10.71 -25.73 -13.02
N LYS A 14 -9.56 -26.28 -13.40
CA LYS A 14 -9.29 -26.63 -14.79
C LYS A 14 -10.33 -27.61 -15.31
N GLY A 15 -10.88 -27.29 -16.50
CA GLY A 15 -11.94 -28.06 -17.15
C GLY A 15 -13.34 -27.82 -16.59
N ASN A 16 -13.52 -26.91 -15.61
CA ASN A 16 -14.83 -26.48 -15.15
C ASN A 16 -15.40 -25.42 -16.12
N LYS A 17 -16.70 -25.13 -15.99
CA LYS A 17 -17.38 -24.05 -16.72
C LYS A 17 -17.93 -23.03 -15.73
N LEU A 18 -17.92 -21.77 -16.11
CA LEU A 18 -18.41 -20.67 -15.25
C LEU A 18 -19.90 -20.82 -14.93
N GLU A 19 -20.68 -21.46 -15.81
CA GLU A 19 -22.11 -21.75 -15.62
C GLU A 19 -22.38 -22.65 -14.39
N ASN A 20 -21.41 -23.46 -13.99
CA ASN A 20 -21.53 -24.32 -12.81
C ASN A 20 -21.20 -23.57 -11.50
N VAL A 21 -20.63 -22.38 -11.59
CA VAL A 21 -20.15 -21.65 -10.44
C VAL A 21 -21.28 -20.84 -9.81
N LYS A 22 -21.42 -20.96 -8.49
CA LYS A 22 -22.38 -20.19 -7.68
C LYS A 22 -21.68 -19.26 -6.68
N TYR A 23 -20.51 -19.65 -6.22
CA TYR A 23 -19.77 -18.95 -5.18
C TYR A 23 -18.46 -18.41 -5.70
N ILE A 24 -18.07 -17.23 -5.20
CA ILE A 24 -16.76 -16.65 -5.47
C ILE A 24 -16.05 -16.36 -4.15
N LYS A 25 -14.86 -16.92 -3.95
CA LYS A 25 -14.12 -16.86 -2.69
C LYS A 25 -12.88 -15.96 -2.85
N SER A 26 -12.65 -15.04 -1.91
CA SER A 26 -11.42 -14.27 -1.82
C SER A 26 -11.36 -13.45 -0.53
N HIS A 27 -10.24 -12.72 -0.35
CA HIS A 27 -10.13 -11.72 0.70
C HIS A 27 -11.15 -10.59 0.50
N SER A 28 -11.67 -10.01 1.60
CA SER A 28 -12.70 -8.97 1.57
C SER A 28 -12.35 -7.78 0.67
N HIS A 29 -11.11 -7.32 0.67
CA HIS A 29 -10.66 -6.23 -0.19
C HIS A 29 -10.74 -6.58 -1.68
N ALA A 30 -10.34 -7.80 -2.07
CA ALA A 30 -10.43 -8.24 -3.46
C ALA A 30 -11.89 -8.38 -3.93
N ILE A 31 -12.77 -8.88 -3.05
CA ILE A 31 -14.22 -8.92 -3.30
C ILE A 31 -14.77 -7.51 -3.52
N GLY A 32 -14.40 -6.55 -2.64
CA GLY A 32 -14.83 -5.16 -2.78
C GLY A 32 -14.34 -4.48 -4.07
N GLN A 33 -13.13 -4.82 -4.53
CA GLN A 33 -12.55 -4.29 -5.78
C GLN A 33 -13.14 -4.91 -7.06
N CYS A 34 -13.89 -6.00 -6.94
CA CYS A 34 -14.51 -6.72 -8.06
C CYS A 34 -16.05 -6.79 -7.93
N HIS A 35 -16.64 -5.90 -7.15
CA HIS A 35 -18.05 -5.95 -6.76
C HIS A 35 -19.00 -5.95 -7.96
N ASP A 36 -18.80 -5.05 -8.92
CA ASP A 36 -19.69 -4.89 -10.08
C ASP A 36 -19.63 -6.11 -10.99
N LYS A 37 -18.42 -6.66 -11.20
CA LYS A 37 -18.25 -7.88 -12.00
C LYS A 37 -18.83 -9.11 -11.28
N ILE A 38 -18.68 -9.22 -9.96
CA ILE A 38 -19.30 -10.29 -9.18
C ILE A 38 -20.82 -10.27 -9.35
N ASN A 39 -21.43 -9.08 -9.26
CA ASN A 39 -22.87 -8.90 -9.46
C ASN A 39 -23.32 -9.22 -10.89
N LYS A 40 -22.54 -8.78 -11.89
CA LYS A 40 -22.79 -9.09 -13.30
C LYS A 40 -22.86 -10.59 -13.56
N TYR A 41 -21.96 -11.35 -12.94
CA TYR A 41 -21.94 -12.82 -13.03
C TYR A 41 -22.90 -13.52 -12.06
N LYS A 42 -23.62 -12.75 -11.22
CA LYS A 42 -24.56 -13.25 -10.21
C LYS A 42 -23.94 -14.28 -9.26
N LEU A 43 -22.67 -14.08 -8.90
CA LEU A 43 -21.95 -14.94 -7.99
C LEU A 43 -22.14 -14.49 -6.54
N MET A 44 -22.21 -15.46 -5.61
CA MET A 44 -22.30 -15.19 -4.18
C MET A 44 -20.92 -15.12 -3.54
N PRO A 45 -20.50 -13.96 -2.98
CA PRO A 45 -19.18 -13.80 -2.39
C PRO A 45 -19.06 -14.53 -1.06
N ILE A 46 -17.92 -15.19 -0.84
CA ILE A 46 -17.50 -15.80 0.42
C ILE A 46 -16.14 -15.24 0.80
N ILE A 47 -16.03 -14.71 2.02
CA ILE A 47 -14.79 -14.11 2.51
C ILE A 47 -13.84 -15.21 2.98
N GLU A 48 -12.60 -15.13 2.49
CA GLU A 48 -11.46 -15.96 2.89
C GLU A 48 -10.35 -15.09 3.49
N THR A 49 -9.42 -15.71 4.18
CA THR A 49 -8.32 -15.02 4.89
C THR A 49 -7.40 -14.27 3.94
N ASP A 50 -7.13 -14.85 2.75
CA ASP A 50 -6.28 -14.24 1.71
C ASP A 50 -6.63 -14.79 0.32
N THR A 51 -6.15 -14.10 -0.73
CA THR A 51 -6.47 -14.43 -2.12
C THR A 51 -5.78 -15.71 -2.60
N ALA A 52 -4.51 -15.90 -2.27
CA ALA A 52 -3.74 -17.06 -2.69
C ALA A 52 -4.16 -18.31 -1.92
N GLY A 53 -4.48 -18.18 -0.64
CA GLY A 53 -5.07 -19.24 0.18
C GLY A 53 -6.42 -19.71 -0.34
N ALA A 54 -7.27 -18.79 -0.82
CA ALA A 54 -8.52 -19.16 -1.48
C ALA A 54 -8.27 -20.02 -2.73
N ALA A 55 -7.27 -19.65 -3.56
CA ALA A 55 -6.89 -20.43 -4.74
C ALA A 55 -6.36 -21.81 -4.36
N ARG A 56 -5.51 -21.89 -3.34
CA ARG A 56 -5.03 -23.18 -2.80
C ARG A 56 -6.17 -24.07 -2.37
N LYS A 57 -7.09 -23.57 -1.53
CA LYS A 57 -8.27 -24.31 -1.05
C LYS A 57 -9.12 -24.81 -2.21
N LEU A 58 -9.38 -23.98 -3.24
CA LEU A 58 -10.14 -24.41 -4.40
C LEU A 58 -9.48 -25.61 -5.11
N SER A 59 -8.15 -25.58 -5.24
CA SER A 59 -7.38 -26.69 -5.84
C SER A 59 -7.44 -27.97 -5.00
N GLU A 60 -7.41 -27.86 -3.67
CA GLU A 60 -7.46 -28.98 -2.73
C GLU A 60 -8.89 -29.59 -2.63
N GLU A 61 -9.89 -28.74 -2.43
CA GLU A 61 -11.30 -29.13 -2.24
C GLU A 61 -11.96 -29.64 -3.53
N LYS A 62 -11.47 -29.23 -4.70
CA LYS A 62 -12.02 -29.55 -6.04
C LYS A 62 -13.51 -29.24 -6.18
N ASN A 63 -13.96 -28.18 -5.52
CA ASN A 63 -15.37 -27.76 -5.53
C ASN A 63 -15.73 -27.05 -6.85
N MET A 64 -16.43 -27.74 -7.72
CA MET A 64 -16.87 -27.23 -9.04
C MET A 64 -17.85 -26.05 -8.96
N ASN A 65 -18.54 -25.86 -7.81
CA ASN A 65 -19.51 -24.77 -7.64
C ASN A 65 -18.84 -23.44 -7.21
N SER A 66 -17.52 -23.44 -7.06
CA SER A 66 -16.76 -22.28 -6.56
C SER A 66 -15.75 -21.78 -7.57
N ALA A 67 -15.61 -20.45 -7.61
CA ALA A 67 -14.51 -19.72 -8.22
C ALA A 67 -13.73 -18.96 -7.15
N VAL A 68 -12.58 -18.44 -7.50
CA VAL A 68 -11.78 -17.55 -6.64
C VAL A 68 -11.33 -16.31 -7.40
N ILE A 69 -11.11 -15.23 -6.65
CA ILE A 69 -10.38 -14.05 -7.12
C ILE A 69 -8.96 -14.14 -6.55
N ALA A 70 -7.98 -14.25 -7.43
CA ALA A 70 -6.57 -14.27 -7.05
C ALA A 70 -5.69 -13.77 -8.21
N SER A 71 -4.36 -13.78 -8.02
CA SER A 71 -3.42 -13.43 -9.09
C SER A 71 -3.28 -14.55 -10.12
N GLU A 72 -2.89 -14.20 -11.35
CA GLU A 72 -2.55 -15.19 -12.39
C GLU A 72 -1.45 -16.16 -11.92
N LEU A 73 -0.51 -15.66 -11.11
CA LEU A 73 0.55 -16.49 -10.53
C LEU A 73 -0.03 -17.57 -9.61
N ALA A 74 -1.00 -17.23 -8.77
CA ALA A 74 -1.67 -18.21 -7.91
C ALA A 74 -2.40 -19.29 -8.72
N ALA A 75 -3.08 -18.90 -9.82
CA ALA A 75 -3.70 -19.87 -10.71
C ALA A 75 -2.68 -20.85 -11.30
N LYS A 76 -1.53 -20.34 -11.75
CA LYS A 76 -0.45 -21.16 -12.30
C LYS A 76 0.13 -22.12 -11.26
N ILE A 77 0.41 -21.64 -10.04
CA ILE A 77 0.99 -22.45 -8.96
C ILE A 77 0.06 -23.60 -8.57
N TYR A 78 -1.24 -23.33 -8.44
CA TYR A 78 -2.22 -24.31 -7.98
C TYR A 78 -2.92 -25.08 -9.10
N GLY A 79 -2.48 -24.95 -10.36
CA GLY A 79 -3.01 -25.71 -11.51
C GLY A 79 -4.46 -25.37 -11.85
N LEU A 80 -4.87 -24.13 -11.59
CA LEU A 80 -6.20 -23.62 -11.85
C LEU A 80 -6.27 -22.91 -13.22
N GLU A 81 -7.47 -22.61 -13.68
CA GLU A 81 -7.75 -21.97 -14.95
C GLU A 81 -8.24 -20.53 -14.76
N VAL A 82 -7.60 -19.59 -15.48
CA VAL A 82 -8.00 -18.18 -15.50
C VAL A 82 -9.08 -17.99 -16.56
N ILE A 83 -10.26 -17.58 -16.14
CA ILE A 83 -11.40 -17.28 -17.03
C ILE A 83 -11.38 -15.85 -17.49
N GLU A 84 -11.09 -14.90 -16.60
CA GLU A 84 -11.02 -13.48 -16.91
C GLU A 84 -9.84 -12.84 -16.18
N LYS A 85 -9.00 -12.09 -16.91
CA LYS A 85 -7.94 -11.24 -16.34
C LYS A 85 -8.48 -9.84 -16.13
N ASN A 86 -7.81 -9.08 -15.26
CA ASN A 86 -8.21 -7.72 -14.88
C ASN A 86 -9.66 -7.70 -14.39
N PHE A 87 -9.95 -8.60 -13.46
CA PHE A 87 -11.29 -8.78 -12.90
C PHE A 87 -11.66 -7.71 -11.88
N GLU A 88 -10.79 -6.77 -11.56
CA GLU A 88 -11.08 -5.57 -10.78
C GLU A 88 -11.98 -4.60 -11.57
N ASP A 89 -12.90 -3.91 -10.88
CA ASP A 89 -13.83 -2.94 -11.47
C ASP A 89 -13.08 -1.67 -11.90
N ILE A 90 -12.09 -1.24 -11.11
CA ILE A 90 -11.25 -0.07 -11.37
C ILE A 90 -9.80 -0.53 -11.50
N SER A 91 -9.19 -0.27 -12.66
CA SER A 91 -7.78 -0.55 -12.89
C SER A 91 -6.88 0.45 -12.18
N GLY A 92 -5.62 0.05 -11.90
CA GLY A 92 -4.60 0.97 -11.38
C GLY A 92 -4.30 0.82 -9.90
N ASN A 93 -4.98 -0.10 -9.20
CA ASN A 93 -4.61 -0.40 -7.81
C ASN A 93 -3.16 -0.89 -7.75
N THR A 94 -2.37 -0.22 -6.92
CA THR A 94 -0.94 -0.49 -6.78
C THR A 94 -0.56 -0.55 -5.31
N THR A 95 0.08 -1.62 -4.92
CA THR A 95 0.64 -1.77 -3.57
C THR A 95 2.10 -1.31 -3.57
N ARG A 96 2.41 -0.41 -2.65
CA ARG A 96 3.78 0.01 -2.36
C ARG A 96 4.34 -0.85 -1.24
N PHE A 97 5.49 -1.43 -1.46
CA PHE A 97 6.27 -2.17 -0.47
C PHE A 97 7.48 -1.35 -0.04
N LEU A 98 7.75 -1.29 1.25
CA LEU A 98 8.97 -0.74 1.83
C LEU A 98 9.91 -1.89 2.18
N ILE A 99 11.15 -1.80 1.72
CA ILE A 99 12.22 -2.74 2.09
C ILE A 99 12.90 -2.14 3.32
N MET A 100 12.81 -2.85 4.43
CA MET A 100 13.36 -2.40 5.71
C MET A 100 14.61 -3.19 6.05
N SER A 101 15.58 -2.52 6.69
CA SER A 101 16.80 -3.11 7.23
C SER A 101 16.98 -2.68 8.67
N SER A 102 17.52 -3.55 9.49
CA SER A 102 17.96 -3.22 10.85
C SER A 102 19.33 -2.51 10.88
N ASP A 103 20.03 -2.48 9.75
CA ASP A 103 21.37 -1.90 9.64
C ASP A 103 21.27 -0.41 9.26
N ASN A 104 21.66 0.46 10.18
CA ASN A 104 21.67 1.91 9.96
C ASN A 104 22.87 2.39 9.09
N LYS A 105 23.64 1.48 8.50
CA LYS A 105 24.90 1.81 7.83
C LYS A 105 24.74 2.43 6.44
N ASP A 106 23.59 2.24 5.80
CA ASP A 106 23.36 2.69 4.42
C ASP A 106 22.35 3.83 4.34
N LEU A 107 22.58 4.91 5.11
CA LEU A 107 21.98 6.16 4.75
C LEU A 107 22.50 6.51 3.36
N THR A 108 21.61 6.46 2.38
CA THR A 108 21.92 6.69 0.97
C THR A 108 22.74 7.97 0.81
N ILE A 109 23.88 7.89 0.15
CA ILE A 109 24.72 9.07 -0.12
C ILE A 109 23.91 10.05 -0.97
N PHE A 110 23.85 11.31 -0.54
CA PHE A 110 23.13 12.36 -1.26
C PHE A 110 23.78 12.65 -2.62
N ASP A 111 22.99 12.53 -3.66
CA ASP A 111 23.35 12.88 -5.04
C ASP A 111 22.23 13.78 -5.59
N GLU A 112 22.53 15.05 -5.88
CA GLU A 112 21.58 16.05 -6.37
C GLU A 112 20.88 15.63 -7.68
N LYS A 113 21.47 14.71 -8.43
CA LYS A 113 20.89 14.21 -9.69
C LYS A 113 19.81 13.15 -9.48
N LYS A 114 19.64 12.67 -8.26
CA LYS A 114 18.67 11.62 -7.93
C LYS A 114 17.51 12.16 -7.12
N LYS A 115 16.35 11.53 -7.30
CA LYS A 115 15.18 11.81 -6.46
C LYS A 115 15.19 10.88 -5.26
N TYR A 116 14.80 11.39 -4.11
CA TYR A 116 14.76 10.66 -2.84
C TYR A 116 13.41 10.81 -2.16
N ILE A 117 13.13 9.89 -1.26
CA ILE A 117 12.09 10.01 -0.24
C ILE A 117 12.75 9.89 1.12
N THR A 118 12.47 10.85 1.98
CA THR A 118 12.78 10.79 3.41
C THR A 118 11.52 10.42 4.15
N THR A 119 11.56 9.36 4.94
CA THR A 119 10.44 8.90 5.76
C THR A 119 10.73 9.18 7.22
N CYS A 120 9.80 9.80 7.92
CA CYS A 120 9.93 10.06 9.34
C CYS A 120 8.63 9.79 10.10
N ILE A 121 8.78 9.62 11.41
CA ILE A 121 7.69 9.58 12.37
C ILE A 121 7.89 10.73 13.37
N PHE A 122 6.81 11.43 13.71
CA PHE A 122 6.86 12.48 14.70
C PHE A 122 5.63 12.50 15.59
N LYS A 123 5.81 12.99 16.81
CA LYS A 123 4.76 13.18 17.79
C LYS A 123 4.56 14.68 18.05
N LEU A 124 3.34 15.15 17.93
CA LEU A 124 3.03 16.57 18.15
C LEU A 124 2.99 16.92 19.64
N LYS A 125 3.35 18.14 19.95
CA LYS A 125 2.99 18.77 21.20
C LYS A 125 1.48 18.98 21.24
N SER A 126 0.84 18.73 22.40
CA SER A 126 -0.60 18.94 22.57
C SER A 126 -0.91 20.43 22.69
N LEU A 127 -0.86 21.14 21.56
CA LEU A 127 -1.09 22.58 21.47
C LEU A 127 -2.05 22.88 20.31
N PRO A 128 -2.85 23.95 20.39
CA PRO A 128 -3.67 24.42 19.27
C PRO A 128 -2.81 24.67 18.03
N ALA A 129 -3.31 24.29 16.85
CA ALA A 129 -2.64 24.43 15.54
C ALA A 129 -1.27 23.73 15.42
N ALA A 130 -0.92 22.79 16.32
CA ALA A 130 0.38 22.14 16.33
C ALA A 130 0.74 21.49 14.99
N LEU A 131 -0.21 20.78 14.35
CA LEU A 131 0.01 20.15 13.05
C LEU A 131 0.29 21.19 11.96
N TYR A 132 -0.51 22.25 11.91
CA TYR A 132 -0.32 23.33 10.93
C TYR A 132 1.07 23.98 11.07
N ASN A 133 1.45 24.34 12.29
CA ASN A 133 2.76 24.95 12.58
C ASN A 133 3.92 24.00 12.25
N SER A 134 3.74 22.70 12.51
CA SER A 134 4.75 21.69 12.23
C SER A 134 4.97 21.49 10.72
N LEU A 135 3.91 21.55 9.93
CA LEU A 135 3.98 21.37 8.48
C LEU A 135 4.33 22.66 7.72
N GLY A 136 4.22 23.83 8.37
CA GLY A 136 4.51 25.12 7.76
C GLY A 136 5.91 25.26 7.16
N GLY A 137 6.90 24.59 7.75
CA GLY A 137 8.27 24.56 7.23
C GLY A 137 8.38 23.96 5.83
N PHE A 138 7.59 22.94 5.52
CA PHE A 138 7.60 22.31 4.20
C PHE A 138 7.03 23.25 3.13
N ALA A 139 5.94 23.93 3.44
CA ALA A 139 5.36 24.94 2.54
C ALA A 139 6.34 26.11 2.28
N THR A 140 6.98 26.65 3.33
CA THR A 140 7.91 27.78 3.23
C THR A 140 9.15 27.43 2.39
N HIS A 141 9.61 26.18 2.43
CA HIS A 141 10.79 25.73 1.69
C HIS A 141 10.44 25.02 0.37
N ASN A 142 9.18 25.09 -0.08
CA ASN A 142 8.71 24.45 -1.31
C ASN A 142 9.02 22.95 -1.38
N VAL A 143 8.73 22.24 -0.30
CA VAL A 143 8.96 20.81 -0.12
C VAL A 143 7.63 20.07 -0.24
N ASN A 144 7.56 19.07 -1.12
CA ASN A 144 6.36 18.27 -1.31
C ASN A 144 6.31 17.10 -0.32
N LEU A 145 5.10 16.78 0.13
CA LEU A 145 4.79 15.64 1.00
C LEU A 145 3.90 14.66 0.22
N THR A 146 4.30 13.39 0.17
CA THR A 146 3.57 12.37 -0.60
C THR A 146 2.71 11.45 0.25
N LYS A 147 2.91 11.46 1.55
CA LYS A 147 2.11 10.68 2.49
C LYS A 147 2.11 11.36 3.86
N LEU A 148 0.94 11.42 4.48
CA LEU A 148 0.76 11.83 5.87
C LEU A 148 -0.33 10.94 6.46
N GLU A 149 0.02 10.17 7.48
CA GLU A 149 -0.91 9.32 8.23
C GLU A 149 -0.81 9.59 9.71
N SER A 150 -1.92 9.54 10.43
CA SER A 150 -1.97 9.69 11.87
C SER A 150 -2.36 8.38 12.54
N PHE A 151 -1.73 8.10 13.68
CA PHE A 151 -2.00 6.94 14.51
C PHE A 151 -2.23 7.39 15.95
N THR A 152 -3.21 6.79 16.63
CA THR A 152 -3.41 6.98 18.07
C THR A 152 -2.34 6.24 18.87
N VAL A 153 -1.84 6.86 19.93
CA VAL A 153 -0.86 6.24 20.83
C VAL A 153 -1.60 5.68 22.04
N ASN A 154 -1.34 4.44 22.39
CA ASN A 154 -1.86 3.77 23.60
C ASN A 154 -3.39 3.81 23.76
N ASN A 155 -4.16 3.81 22.66
CA ASN A 155 -5.61 3.95 22.68
C ASN A 155 -6.12 5.22 23.39
N THR A 156 -5.28 6.22 23.55
CA THR A 156 -5.65 7.54 24.06
C THR A 156 -5.90 8.47 22.88
N PHE A 157 -6.88 9.37 23.01
CA PHE A 157 -7.18 10.36 21.97
C PHE A 157 -6.42 11.67 22.12
N ASP A 158 -5.54 11.75 23.12
CA ASP A 158 -4.83 12.98 23.51
C ASP A 158 -3.56 13.20 22.72
N GLN A 159 -3.01 12.15 22.10
CA GLN A 159 -1.74 12.21 21.39
C GLN A 159 -1.79 11.43 20.08
N ALA A 160 -1.35 12.07 19.02
CA ALA A 160 -1.22 11.47 17.71
C ALA A 160 0.27 11.33 17.31
N LEU A 161 0.61 10.14 16.83
CA LEU A 161 1.85 9.87 16.11
C LEU A 161 1.58 10.04 14.62
N PHE A 162 2.46 10.71 13.91
CA PHE A 162 2.34 10.94 12.47
C PHE A 162 3.46 10.26 11.73
N TYR A 163 3.10 9.57 10.65
CA TYR A 163 4.01 9.06 9.65
C TYR A 163 4.01 10.02 8.46
N LEU A 164 5.18 10.38 7.96
CA LEU A 164 5.36 11.35 6.89
C LEU A 164 6.38 10.87 5.87
N ASP A 165 6.02 10.93 4.58
CA ASP A 165 6.94 10.79 3.46
C ASP A 165 7.18 12.15 2.79
N ILE A 166 8.45 12.55 2.71
CA ILE A 166 8.94 13.83 2.18
C ILE A 166 9.68 13.58 0.88
N GLU A 167 9.34 14.30 -0.18
CA GLU A 167 10.10 14.26 -1.42
C GLU A 167 11.41 15.02 -1.28
N GLY A 168 12.49 14.29 -1.19
CA GLY A 168 13.85 14.80 -1.09
C GLY A 168 14.70 14.03 -0.08
N HIS A 169 15.99 14.32 -0.10
CA HIS A 169 16.97 13.77 0.82
C HIS A 169 17.12 14.69 2.03
N PHE A 170 17.20 14.16 3.24
CA PHE A 170 17.28 14.99 4.46
C PHE A 170 18.54 15.90 4.50
N ASN A 171 19.59 15.60 3.72
CA ASN A 171 20.77 16.46 3.55
C ASN A 171 20.56 17.57 2.49
N ASP A 172 19.43 17.62 1.75
CA ASP A 172 19.08 18.78 0.94
C ASP A 172 18.82 19.97 1.89
N PRO A 173 19.44 21.14 1.68
CA PRO A 173 19.27 22.29 2.57
C PRO A 173 17.80 22.69 2.80
N ARG A 174 16.93 22.55 1.79
CA ARG A 174 15.50 22.86 1.91
C ARG A 174 14.79 21.86 2.83
N ILE A 175 15.09 20.57 2.69
CA ILE A 175 14.51 19.51 3.52
C ILE A 175 15.02 19.64 4.95
N SER A 176 16.33 19.87 5.12
CA SER A 176 16.92 20.07 6.43
C SER A 176 16.28 21.25 7.17
N ALA A 177 16.10 22.40 6.48
CA ALA A 177 15.44 23.57 7.07
C ALA A 177 13.96 23.28 7.46
N ALA A 178 13.21 22.57 6.60
CA ALA A 178 11.83 22.18 6.89
C ALA A 178 11.76 21.21 8.09
N LEU A 179 12.68 20.24 8.20
CA LEU A 179 12.77 19.30 9.32
C LEU A 179 13.12 20.01 10.63
N GLU A 180 13.94 21.07 10.60
CA GLU A 180 14.21 21.87 11.81
C GLU A 180 12.96 22.61 12.31
N VAL A 181 12.10 23.11 11.40
CA VAL A 181 10.80 23.70 11.78
C VAL A 181 9.89 22.62 12.39
N LEU A 182 9.82 21.44 11.76
CA LEU A 182 9.05 20.30 12.28
C LEU A 182 9.51 19.95 13.71
N LYS A 183 10.82 19.78 13.90
CA LYS A 183 11.44 19.41 15.17
C LYS A 183 11.10 20.38 16.32
N LYS A 184 11.07 21.68 16.06
CA LYS A 184 10.73 22.70 17.06
C LYS A 184 9.30 22.58 17.58
N ASN A 185 8.38 22.09 16.76
CA ASN A 185 6.95 21.99 17.04
C ASN A 185 6.51 20.59 17.48
N THR A 186 7.42 19.63 17.56
CA THR A 186 7.16 18.23 17.93
C THR A 186 7.77 17.88 19.30
N GLU A 187 7.23 16.85 19.96
CA GLU A 187 7.83 16.23 21.16
C GLU A 187 8.97 15.31 20.75
N SER A 188 8.77 14.56 19.66
CA SER A 188 9.80 13.68 19.09
C SER A 188 9.73 13.70 17.56
N LEU A 189 10.87 13.48 16.93
CA LEU A 189 11.03 13.33 15.50
C LEU A 189 12.09 12.27 15.23
N ASP A 190 11.70 11.18 14.58
CA ASP A 190 12.57 10.07 14.22
C ASP A 190 12.60 9.88 12.71
N ILE A 191 13.77 10.01 12.10
CA ILE A 191 13.98 9.71 10.69
C ILE A 191 14.12 8.19 10.55
N LEU A 192 13.12 7.54 9.96
CA LEU A 192 13.13 6.09 9.74
C LEU A 192 14.10 5.68 8.63
N GLY A 193 14.28 6.54 7.64
CA GLY A 193 15.21 6.29 6.56
C GLY A 193 15.08 7.28 5.41
N VAL A 194 16.08 7.23 4.53
CA VAL A 194 16.08 7.89 3.23
C VAL A 194 16.46 6.87 2.17
N TYR A 195 15.80 6.91 1.04
CA TYR A 195 16.01 5.98 -0.06
C TYR A 195 15.72 6.65 -1.40
N GLN A 196 16.32 6.11 -2.46
CA GLN A 196 16.06 6.60 -3.80
C GLN A 196 14.59 6.35 -4.18
N ALA A 197 13.92 7.39 -4.68
CA ALA A 197 12.55 7.29 -5.17
C ALA A 197 12.48 6.32 -6.36
N SER A 198 11.47 5.45 -6.35
CA SER A 198 11.23 4.53 -7.45
C SER A 198 10.85 5.29 -8.72
N ASN A 199 11.32 4.80 -9.87
CA ASN A 199 10.91 5.31 -11.19
C ASN A 199 9.39 5.20 -11.41
N TYR A 200 8.70 4.37 -10.66
CA TYR A 200 7.25 4.25 -10.69
C TYR A 200 6.54 5.57 -10.34
N ARG A 201 7.14 6.40 -9.47
CA ARG A 201 6.61 7.72 -9.08
C ARG A 201 6.67 8.78 -10.18
N ASN A 202 7.42 8.52 -11.25
CA ASN A 202 7.55 9.42 -12.40
C ASN A 202 6.60 9.05 -13.56
N LYS A 203 5.67 8.11 -13.34
CA LYS A 203 4.64 7.77 -14.32
C LYS A 203 3.45 8.70 -14.08
N ASP A 204 3.41 9.78 -14.86
CA ASP A 204 2.21 10.59 -15.10
C ASP A 204 1.20 9.79 -15.92
#